data_09946d208ae19b831baeeb674501d3af
#
_entry.id   09946d208ae19b831baeeb674501d3af
#
_cell.length_a   1.000
_cell.length_b   1.000
_cell.length_c   1.000
_cell.angle_alpha   90.00
_cell.angle_beta   90.00
_cell.angle_gamma   90.00
#
_symmetry.space_group_name_H-M   'P 1'
#
loop_
_entity.id
_entity.type
_entity.pdbx_description
1 polymer ?
#
loop_
_entity_poly.entity_id
_entity_poly.type
_entity_poly.pdbx_seq_one_letter_code
_entity_poly.pdbx_strand_id
1 'polypeptide(L)'
;MIVGVHPLAGFDKLLHYRVPENLRAGALPGALVRVPLLNRLRLGIVGEIGAPKDFPLDRLKAVAQVVHPFPALPPDLLALARWMAGYYACGLDGIIETMIPAAVRRGAALKQEKLLAVVRPLDDGELEQLGRRAPQQARLYRFLAQQFKPQAKALVLRRLGLTAAVAAALVKRVILREESRRIERIAYADDWSGGELVASRQPTLNAGQGSAAS
;
A
#
# COMPACT_ATOMS: atom_id res chain seq x y z
N MET A 1 -5.19 0.60 24.16
CA MET A 1 -3.90 0.07 23.66
C MET A 1 -2.86 1.17 23.73
N ILE A 2 -1.63 0.84 24.13
CA ILE A 2 -0.49 1.77 24.15
C ILE A 2 0.57 1.21 23.21
N VAL A 3 1.25 2.09 22.49
CA VAL A 3 2.30 1.74 21.55
C VAL A 3 3.53 2.61 21.76
N GLY A 4 4.70 2.01 21.59
CA GLY A 4 5.98 2.70 21.48
C GLY A 4 6.20 3.12 20.02
N VAL A 5 6.48 4.38 19.79
CA VAL A 5 6.69 4.97 18.47
C VAL A 5 8.09 5.54 18.39
N HIS A 6 8.80 5.27 17.31
CA HIS A 6 10.03 5.95 16.91
C HIS A 6 9.67 7.15 16.05
N PRO A 7 9.70 8.39 16.58
CA PRO A 7 9.41 9.58 15.78
C PRO A 7 10.52 9.81 14.73
N LEU A 8 10.15 10.12 13.50
CA LEU A 8 11.08 10.52 12.44
C LEU A 8 11.36 12.03 12.59
N ALA A 9 12.14 12.38 13.60
CA ALA A 9 12.35 13.76 14.03
C ALA A 9 13.80 14.10 14.37
N GLY A 10 14.75 13.21 14.02
CA GLY A 10 16.17 13.41 14.22
C GLY A 10 16.65 13.13 15.65
N PHE A 11 15.94 12.32 16.43
CA PHE A 11 16.41 11.82 17.70
C PHE A 11 15.96 10.38 17.98
N ASP A 12 16.88 9.57 18.43
CA ASP A 12 16.68 8.14 18.65
C ASP A 12 16.05 7.85 20.01
N LYS A 13 14.73 8.07 20.12
CA LYS A 13 13.97 7.76 21.33
C LYS A 13 12.65 7.08 21.00
N LEU A 14 12.35 6.02 21.74
CA LEU A 14 11.03 5.40 21.73
C LEU A 14 10.10 6.21 22.64
N LEU A 15 9.03 6.75 22.10
CA LEU A 15 8.02 7.50 22.84
C LEU A 15 6.69 6.74 22.85
N HIS A 16 6.03 6.70 24.01
CA HIS A 16 4.78 5.96 24.15
C HIS A 16 3.57 6.87 23.93
N TYR A 17 2.56 6.31 23.25
CA TYR A 17 1.32 6.98 22.92
C TYR A 17 0.12 6.07 23.15
N ARG A 18 -0.99 6.67 23.58
CA ARG A 18 -2.27 5.98 23.64
C ARG A 18 -2.88 5.87 22.24
N VAL A 19 -3.39 4.71 21.87
CA VAL A 19 -4.07 4.51 20.59
C VAL A 19 -5.58 4.59 20.80
N PRO A 20 -6.28 5.54 20.16
CA PRO A 20 -7.73 5.58 20.12
C PRO A 20 -8.33 4.29 19.57
N GLU A 21 -9.57 3.97 19.97
CA GLU A 21 -10.19 2.70 19.64
C GLU A 21 -10.34 2.48 18.13
N ASN A 22 -10.75 3.52 17.43
CA ASN A 22 -10.90 3.51 15.96
C ASN A 22 -9.60 3.36 15.18
N LEU A 23 -8.43 3.52 15.81
CA LEU A 23 -7.11 3.37 15.17
C LEU A 23 -6.40 2.07 15.54
N ARG A 24 -6.95 1.27 16.49
CA ARG A 24 -6.28 0.08 17.03
C ARG A 24 -5.91 -0.95 15.96
N ALA A 25 -6.82 -1.20 15.01
CA ALA A 25 -6.60 -2.19 13.97
C ALA A 25 -5.41 -1.87 13.04
N GLY A 26 -5.10 -0.57 12.89
CA GLY A 26 -4.00 -0.13 12.00
C GLY A 26 -2.72 0.24 12.74
N ALA A 27 -2.74 0.41 14.06
CA ALA A 27 -1.57 0.83 14.85
C ALA A 27 -0.73 -0.36 15.33
N LEU A 28 -0.33 -1.22 14.40
CA LEU A 28 0.51 -2.40 14.64
C LEU A 28 2.00 -2.08 14.44
N PRO A 29 2.93 -2.91 14.94
CA PRO A 29 4.37 -2.74 14.71
C PRO A 29 4.67 -2.56 13.21
N GLY A 30 5.50 -1.56 12.90
CA GLY A 30 5.80 -1.15 11.52
C GLY A 30 4.81 -0.18 10.89
N ALA A 31 3.68 0.12 11.54
CA ALA A 31 2.72 1.12 11.04
C ALA A 31 3.29 2.53 11.08
N LEU A 32 3.07 3.29 10.00
CA LEU A 32 3.39 4.72 9.95
C LEU A 32 2.23 5.52 10.57
N VAL A 33 2.55 6.28 11.60
CA VAL A 33 1.59 7.06 12.38
C VAL A 33 1.97 8.53 12.43
N ARG A 34 0.98 9.38 12.69
CA ARG A 34 1.20 10.78 13.08
C ARG A 34 0.97 10.93 14.56
N VAL A 35 1.96 11.48 15.26
CA VAL A 35 1.94 11.67 16.71
C VAL A 35 2.25 13.11 17.08
N PRO A 36 1.63 13.64 18.15
CA PRO A 36 1.94 14.97 18.64
C PRO A 36 3.29 15.00 19.37
N LEU A 37 4.24 15.74 18.83
CA LEU A 37 5.57 15.93 19.39
C LEU A 37 5.95 17.42 19.34
N LEU A 38 6.35 18.03 20.47
CA LEU A 38 6.74 19.43 20.56
C LEU A 38 5.76 20.39 19.85
N ASN A 39 4.47 20.27 20.17
CA ASN A 39 3.36 21.06 19.61
C ASN A 39 3.16 20.95 18.09
N ARG A 40 3.73 19.93 17.45
CA ARG A 40 3.55 19.64 16.02
C ARG A 40 3.23 18.16 15.83
N LEU A 41 2.52 17.84 14.76
CA LEU A 41 2.35 16.47 14.33
C LEU A 41 3.61 16.00 13.57
N ARG A 42 4.19 14.91 14.03
CA ARG A 42 5.34 14.27 13.40
C ARG A 42 5.00 12.86 12.96
N LEU A 43 5.65 12.42 11.91
CA LEU A 43 5.61 11.02 11.51
C LEU A 43 6.44 10.18 12.46
N GLY A 44 6.03 8.94 12.66
CA GLY A 44 6.79 7.95 13.41
C GLY A 44 6.37 6.54 13.03
N ILE A 45 7.22 5.58 13.34
CA ILE A 45 6.93 4.16 13.16
C ILE A 45 6.62 3.53 14.52
N VAL A 46 5.54 2.75 14.56
CA VAL A 46 5.22 1.91 15.71
C VAL A 46 6.31 0.83 15.83
N GLY A 47 7.08 0.89 16.90
CA GLY A 47 8.13 -0.08 17.17
C GLY A 47 7.63 -1.31 17.93
N GLU A 48 6.73 -1.07 18.90
CA GLU A 48 6.21 -2.11 19.78
C GLU A 48 4.83 -1.77 20.33
N ILE A 49 4.16 -2.78 20.87
CA ILE A 49 2.93 -2.62 21.66
C ILE A 49 3.31 -2.83 23.12
N GLY A 50 3.07 -1.83 23.96
CA GLY A 50 3.40 -1.91 25.38
C GLY A 50 3.27 -0.58 26.09
N ALA A 51 3.16 -0.64 27.41
CA ALA A 51 3.15 0.55 28.26
C ALA A 51 4.57 0.91 28.71
N PRO A 52 4.89 2.19 28.91
CA PRO A 52 6.14 2.59 29.53
C PRO A 52 6.20 2.10 30.98
N LYS A 53 7.40 1.78 31.46
CA LYS A 53 7.59 1.28 32.85
C LYS A 53 7.40 2.38 33.88
N ASP A 54 7.87 3.60 33.59
CA ASP A 54 8.04 4.67 34.59
C ASP A 54 7.33 5.98 34.16
N PHE A 55 6.21 5.88 33.45
CA PHE A 55 5.46 7.06 33.00
C PHE A 55 3.97 6.94 33.29
N PRO A 56 3.31 7.97 33.85
CA PRO A 56 1.87 7.97 34.11
C PRO A 56 1.05 7.81 32.84
N LEU A 57 0.20 6.79 32.78
CA LEU A 57 -0.56 6.43 31.58
C LEU A 57 -1.63 7.47 31.19
N ASP A 58 -2.13 8.22 32.18
CA ASP A 58 -3.09 9.32 32.00
C ASP A 58 -2.49 10.51 31.25
N ARG A 59 -1.19 10.71 31.36
CA ARG A 59 -0.44 11.78 30.65
C ARG A 59 -0.03 11.44 29.22
N LEU A 60 -0.24 10.20 28.79
CA LEU A 60 0.12 9.79 27.44
C LEU A 60 -0.74 10.52 26.40
N LYS A 61 -0.10 11.18 25.46
CA LYS A 61 -0.75 11.78 24.31
C LYS A 61 -1.30 10.67 23.40
N ALA A 62 -2.32 11.01 22.61
CA ALA A 62 -2.93 10.04 21.68
C ALA A 62 -2.26 10.09 20.31
N VAL A 63 -2.19 8.93 19.65
CA VAL A 63 -1.90 8.84 18.21
C VAL A 63 -2.97 9.62 17.46
N ALA A 64 -2.57 10.54 16.60
CA ALA A 64 -3.50 11.38 15.84
C ALA A 64 -4.06 10.66 14.60
N GLN A 65 -3.23 9.87 13.93
CA GLN A 65 -3.61 9.19 12.68
C GLN A 65 -2.70 7.99 12.43
N VAL A 66 -3.27 6.94 11.84
CA VAL A 66 -2.53 5.90 11.10
C VAL A 66 -2.52 6.31 9.63
N VAL A 67 -1.33 6.43 9.04
CA VAL A 67 -1.16 7.01 7.69
C VAL A 67 -1.59 6.04 6.60
N HIS A 68 -1.31 4.75 6.80
CA HIS A 68 -1.63 3.70 5.83
C HIS A 68 -2.35 2.52 6.50
N PRO A 69 -3.23 1.81 5.79
CA PRO A 69 -3.90 0.62 6.31
C PRO A 69 -2.98 -0.62 6.35
N PHE A 70 -1.70 -0.46 6.11
CA PHE A 70 -0.68 -1.50 6.10
C PHE A 70 0.59 -0.99 6.78
N PRO A 71 1.47 -1.87 7.31
CA PRO A 71 2.74 -1.45 7.90
C PRO A 71 3.65 -0.87 6.81
N ALA A 72 4.13 0.35 7.03
CA ALA A 72 5.08 1.01 6.13
C ALA A 72 6.47 0.35 6.20
N LEU A 73 6.77 -0.27 7.34
CA LEU A 73 7.97 -1.05 7.58
C LEU A 73 7.54 -2.42 8.14
N PRO A 74 7.46 -3.46 7.31
CA PRO A 74 7.13 -4.82 7.75
C PRO A 74 8.02 -5.32 8.89
N PRO A 75 7.58 -6.32 9.69
CA PRO A 75 8.30 -6.77 10.88
C PRO A 75 9.74 -7.22 10.63
N ASP A 76 10.01 -7.88 9.51
CA ASP A 76 11.33 -8.30 9.05
C ASP A 76 12.26 -7.10 8.77
N LEU A 77 11.76 -6.07 8.10
CA LEU A 77 12.50 -4.84 7.85
C LEU A 77 12.68 -4.01 9.14
N LEU A 78 11.72 -4.05 10.07
CA LEU A 78 11.88 -3.41 11.38
C LEU A 78 12.96 -4.11 12.21
N ALA A 79 13.03 -5.44 12.15
CA ALA A 79 14.09 -6.23 12.79
C ALA A 79 15.45 -5.92 12.15
N LEU A 80 15.52 -5.85 10.83
CA LEU A 80 16.73 -5.44 10.09
C LEU A 80 17.18 -4.04 10.49
N ALA A 81 16.26 -3.07 10.58
CA ALA A 81 16.58 -1.71 11.00
C ALA A 81 17.22 -1.67 12.40
N ARG A 82 16.69 -2.46 13.35
CA ARG A 82 17.26 -2.56 14.70
C ARG A 82 18.65 -3.20 14.70
N TRP A 83 18.84 -4.24 13.92
CA TRP A 83 20.16 -4.87 13.75
C TRP A 83 21.17 -3.88 13.16
N MET A 84 20.77 -3.14 12.10
CA MET A 84 21.63 -2.12 11.49
C MET A 84 22.00 -1.01 12.47
N ALA A 85 21.05 -0.55 13.29
CA ALA A 85 21.32 0.47 14.31
C ALA A 85 22.40 0.01 15.32
N GLY A 86 22.31 -1.24 15.76
CA GLY A 86 23.33 -1.83 16.65
C GLY A 86 24.67 -2.05 15.93
N TYR A 87 24.64 -2.56 14.72
CA TYR A 87 25.86 -2.88 13.97
C TYR A 87 26.67 -1.63 13.56
N TYR A 88 25.99 -0.59 13.09
CA TYR A 88 26.61 0.66 12.65
C TYR A 88 26.69 1.72 13.75
N ALA A 89 26.24 1.42 14.99
CA ALA A 89 26.21 2.34 16.11
C ALA A 89 25.57 3.70 15.77
N CYS A 90 24.45 3.69 15.05
CA CYS A 90 23.72 4.88 14.61
C CYS A 90 22.25 4.87 15.06
N GLY A 91 21.60 6.04 15.04
CA GLY A 91 20.21 6.17 15.47
C GLY A 91 19.24 5.37 14.60
N LEU A 92 18.32 4.66 15.25
CA LEU A 92 17.30 3.84 14.57
C LEU A 92 16.35 4.68 13.72
N ASP A 93 16.04 5.91 14.13
CA ASP A 93 15.17 6.84 13.40
C ASP A 93 15.73 7.19 12.02
N GLY A 94 17.04 7.43 11.91
CA GLY A 94 17.72 7.69 10.63
C GLY A 94 17.67 6.50 9.67
N ILE A 95 17.88 5.29 10.19
CA ILE A 95 17.77 4.06 9.40
C ILE A 95 16.34 3.87 8.91
N ILE A 96 15.37 3.94 9.81
CA ILE A 96 13.94 3.82 9.47
C ILE A 96 13.55 4.86 8.39
N GLU A 97 14.01 6.10 8.54
CA GLU A 97 13.74 7.15 7.57
C GLU A 97 14.31 6.84 6.18
N THR A 98 15.48 6.23 6.13
CA THR A 98 16.13 5.81 4.88
C THR A 98 15.41 4.62 4.23
N MET A 99 14.93 3.66 5.03
CA MET A 99 14.22 2.47 4.53
C MET A 99 12.83 2.77 4.00
N ILE A 100 12.17 3.85 4.46
CA ILE A 100 10.81 4.20 4.02
C ILE A 100 10.87 5.17 2.85
N PRO A 101 10.36 4.80 1.66
CA PRO A 101 10.33 5.69 0.50
C PRO A 101 9.62 7.01 0.80
N ALA A 102 10.14 8.13 0.27
CA ALA A 102 9.57 9.46 0.49
C ALA A 102 8.08 9.56 0.08
N ALA A 103 7.66 8.82 -0.94
CA ALA A 103 6.26 8.75 -1.35
C ALA A 103 5.36 8.15 -0.25
N VAL A 104 5.81 7.07 0.41
CA VAL A 104 5.11 6.44 1.53
C VAL A 104 5.05 7.40 2.72
N ARG A 105 6.16 8.05 3.08
CA ARG A 105 6.20 9.06 4.15
C ARG A 105 5.24 10.22 3.91
N ARG A 106 5.05 10.66 2.67
CA ARG A 106 4.10 11.71 2.30
C ARG A 106 2.65 11.25 2.28
N GLY A 107 2.38 10.00 2.59
CA GLY A 107 1.03 9.47 2.59
C GLY A 107 0.48 9.18 1.18
N ALA A 108 1.36 8.95 0.21
CA ALA A 108 0.92 8.55 -1.12
C ALA A 108 0.05 7.29 -1.01
N ALA A 109 -1.20 7.41 -1.41
CA ALA A 109 -2.10 6.28 -1.47
C ALA A 109 -1.56 5.23 -2.44
N LEU A 110 -1.65 3.96 -2.06
CA LEU A 110 -1.39 2.89 -3.01
C LEU A 110 -2.30 3.06 -4.21
N LYS A 111 -1.74 2.98 -5.40
CA LYS A 111 -2.52 3.07 -6.61
C LYS A 111 -3.52 1.92 -6.63
N GLN A 112 -4.79 2.26 -6.56
CA GLN A 112 -5.88 1.30 -6.64
C GLN A 112 -6.48 1.33 -8.04
N GLU A 113 -6.79 0.17 -8.54
CA GLU A 113 -7.57 0.00 -9.75
C GLU A 113 -9.01 -0.31 -9.37
N LYS A 114 -9.94 0.40 -10.00
CA LYS A 114 -11.36 0.12 -9.85
C LYS A 114 -11.77 -0.93 -10.87
N LEU A 115 -12.34 -2.02 -10.40
CA LEU A 115 -12.85 -3.11 -11.20
C LEU A 115 -14.38 -3.05 -11.24
N LEU A 116 -14.96 -3.46 -12.37
CA LEU A 116 -16.40 -3.64 -12.54
C LEU A 116 -16.72 -5.12 -12.69
N ALA A 117 -17.72 -5.58 -11.97
CA ALA A 117 -18.27 -6.93 -12.09
C ALA A 117 -19.79 -6.87 -12.14
N VAL A 118 -20.41 -7.79 -12.88
CA VAL A 118 -21.87 -7.99 -12.87
C VAL A 118 -22.23 -8.72 -11.57
N VAL A 119 -23.20 -8.17 -10.85
CA VAL A 119 -23.74 -8.76 -9.60
C VAL A 119 -25.11 -9.37 -9.84
N ARG A 120 -25.95 -8.63 -10.57
CA ARG A 120 -27.30 -9.07 -10.92
C ARG A 120 -27.39 -9.27 -12.44
N PRO A 121 -27.59 -10.51 -12.90
CA PRO A 121 -27.91 -10.75 -14.29
C PRO A 121 -29.25 -10.10 -14.63
N LEU A 122 -29.35 -9.54 -15.83
CA LEU A 122 -30.59 -9.03 -16.40
C LEU A 122 -31.18 -10.09 -17.29
N ASP A 123 -32.50 -10.25 -17.25
CA ASP A 123 -33.22 -11.05 -18.24
C ASP A 123 -33.30 -10.34 -19.61
N ASP A 124 -33.74 -11.06 -20.64
CA ASP A 124 -33.79 -10.51 -21.99
C ASP A 124 -34.73 -9.31 -22.11
N GLY A 125 -35.85 -9.29 -21.38
CA GLY A 125 -36.80 -8.19 -21.38
C GLY A 125 -36.23 -6.95 -20.68
N GLU A 126 -35.57 -7.12 -19.53
CA GLU A 126 -34.90 -6.04 -18.82
C GLU A 126 -33.75 -5.45 -19.68
N LEU A 127 -33.01 -6.32 -20.36
CA LEU A 127 -31.90 -5.89 -21.22
C LEU A 127 -32.40 -5.15 -22.46
N GLU A 128 -33.54 -5.55 -23.05
CA GLU A 128 -34.17 -4.84 -24.15
C GLU A 128 -34.69 -3.47 -23.72
N GLN A 129 -35.38 -3.39 -22.56
CA GLN A 129 -35.80 -2.12 -21.98
C GLN A 129 -34.63 -1.18 -21.70
N LEU A 130 -33.54 -1.73 -21.13
CA LEU A 130 -32.32 -0.98 -20.88
C LEU A 130 -31.73 -0.46 -22.20
N GLY A 131 -31.75 -1.31 -23.24
CA GLY A 131 -31.27 -0.94 -24.58
C GLY A 131 -32.04 0.23 -25.22
N ARG A 132 -33.38 0.24 -25.05
CA ARG A 132 -34.24 1.32 -25.54
C ARG A 132 -34.06 2.64 -24.79
N ARG A 133 -33.93 2.58 -23.41
CA ARG A 133 -33.86 3.78 -22.58
C ARG A 133 -32.44 4.33 -22.39
N ALA A 134 -31.44 3.46 -22.37
CA ALA A 134 -30.05 3.82 -22.09
C ALA A 134 -29.07 2.91 -22.85
N PRO A 135 -28.92 3.09 -24.18
CA PRO A 135 -28.14 2.19 -25.04
C PRO A 135 -26.69 2.04 -24.60
N GLN A 136 -26.07 3.10 -24.05
CA GLN A 136 -24.72 3.05 -23.55
C GLN A 136 -24.59 2.15 -22.30
N GLN A 137 -25.59 2.14 -21.42
CA GLN A 137 -25.61 1.24 -20.25
C GLN A 137 -25.80 -0.21 -20.69
N ALA A 138 -26.68 -0.48 -21.64
CA ALA A 138 -26.87 -1.83 -22.19
C ALA A 138 -25.60 -2.34 -22.88
N ARG A 139 -24.88 -1.48 -23.61
CA ARG A 139 -23.59 -1.82 -24.22
C ARG A 139 -22.52 -2.19 -23.19
N LEU A 140 -22.41 -1.42 -22.11
CA LEU A 140 -21.49 -1.71 -21.01
C LEU A 140 -21.86 -3.04 -20.32
N TYR A 141 -23.15 -3.25 -20.03
CA TYR A 141 -23.62 -4.48 -19.41
C TYR A 141 -23.33 -5.71 -20.28
N ARG A 142 -23.68 -5.71 -21.58
CA ARG A 142 -23.42 -6.82 -22.49
C ARG A 142 -21.94 -7.18 -22.55
N PHE A 143 -21.07 -6.18 -22.58
CA PHE A 143 -19.63 -6.42 -22.57
C PHE A 143 -19.18 -7.11 -21.28
N LEU A 144 -19.63 -6.62 -20.11
CA LEU A 144 -19.23 -7.18 -18.83
C LEU A 144 -19.87 -8.54 -18.54
N ALA A 145 -21.09 -8.80 -19.02
CA ALA A 145 -21.77 -10.07 -18.85
C ALA A 145 -21.06 -11.24 -19.57
N GLN A 146 -20.26 -10.96 -20.60
CA GLN A 146 -19.43 -11.94 -21.28
C GLN A 146 -18.10 -12.22 -20.58
N GLN A 147 -17.78 -11.48 -19.51
CA GLN A 147 -16.51 -11.63 -18.82
C GLN A 147 -16.67 -12.49 -17.56
N PHE A 148 -15.83 -13.51 -17.41
CA PHE A 148 -15.79 -14.38 -16.20
C PHE A 148 -15.13 -13.72 -14.99
N LYS A 149 -14.36 -12.64 -15.21
CA LYS A 149 -13.59 -11.96 -14.16
C LYS A 149 -13.92 -10.47 -14.12
N PRO A 150 -13.84 -9.81 -12.95
CA PRO A 150 -13.96 -8.37 -12.85
C PRO A 150 -12.97 -7.66 -13.80
N GLN A 151 -13.44 -6.63 -14.50
CA GLN A 151 -12.66 -5.90 -15.49
C GLN A 151 -12.27 -4.51 -14.99
N ALA A 152 -11.07 -4.04 -15.37
CA ALA A 152 -10.60 -2.71 -15.05
C ALA A 152 -11.53 -1.63 -15.63
N LYS A 153 -12.18 -0.86 -14.75
CA LYS A 153 -13.15 0.18 -15.12
C LYS A 153 -12.60 1.14 -16.17
N ALA A 154 -11.39 1.67 -15.95
CA ALA A 154 -10.77 2.62 -16.87
C ALA A 154 -10.53 2.02 -18.25
N LEU A 155 -10.09 0.76 -18.31
CA LEU A 155 -9.81 0.06 -19.56
C LEU A 155 -11.10 -0.19 -20.35
N VAL A 156 -12.13 -0.69 -19.66
CA VAL A 156 -13.44 -1.00 -20.29
C VAL A 156 -14.09 0.27 -20.83
N LEU A 157 -14.13 1.32 -20.01
CA LEU A 157 -14.75 2.59 -20.44
C LEU A 157 -14.01 3.20 -21.63
N ARG A 158 -12.68 3.18 -21.63
CA ARG A 158 -11.87 3.64 -22.77
C ARG A 158 -12.12 2.79 -24.02
N ARG A 159 -12.16 1.46 -23.90
CA ARG A 159 -12.39 0.53 -25.02
C ARG A 159 -13.77 0.73 -25.66
N LEU A 160 -14.79 1.01 -24.84
CA LEU A 160 -16.15 1.22 -25.31
C LEU A 160 -16.48 2.68 -25.65
N GLY A 161 -15.57 3.63 -25.42
CA GLY A 161 -15.82 5.06 -25.59
C GLY A 161 -16.91 5.60 -24.66
N LEU A 162 -17.00 5.06 -23.42
CA LEU A 162 -18.04 5.40 -22.45
C LEU A 162 -17.50 6.28 -21.31
N THR A 163 -18.39 7.07 -20.72
CA THR A 163 -18.07 7.92 -19.59
C THR A 163 -18.25 7.18 -18.26
N ALA A 164 -17.59 7.69 -17.20
CA ALA A 164 -17.72 7.12 -15.85
C ALA A 164 -19.16 7.17 -15.31
N ALA A 165 -19.97 8.14 -15.76
CA ALA A 165 -21.37 8.28 -15.37
C ALA A 165 -22.23 7.07 -15.79
N VAL A 166 -21.93 6.46 -16.94
CA VAL A 166 -22.64 5.26 -17.43
C VAL A 166 -22.43 4.08 -16.47
N ALA A 167 -21.20 3.86 -16.02
CA ALA A 167 -20.91 2.82 -15.04
C ALA A 167 -21.53 3.12 -13.67
N ALA A 168 -21.45 4.37 -13.21
CA ALA A 168 -22.04 4.79 -11.94
C ALA A 168 -23.55 4.57 -11.89
N ALA A 169 -24.27 4.80 -12.99
CA ALA A 169 -25.70 4.57 -13.09
C ALA A 169 -26.06 3.08 -12.91
N LEU A 170 -25.28 2.16 -13.47
CA LEU A 170 -25.49 0.72 -13.30
C LEU A 170 -25.10 0.23 -11.91
N VAL A 171 -24.07 0.81 -11.31
CA VAL A 171 -23.68 0.54 -9.92
C VAL A 171 -24.78 1.00 -8.96
N LYS A 172 -25.35 2.20 -9.16
CA LYS A 172 -26.48 2.71 -8.36
C LYS A 172 -27.70 1.80 -8.43
N ARG A 173 -27.94 1.14 -9.55
CA ARG A 173 -29.01 0.16 -9.75
C ARG A 173 -28.69 -1.24 -9.24
N VAL A 174 -27.52 -1.44 -8.62
CA VAL A 174 -27.06 -2.74 -8.09
C VAL A 174 -26.95 -3.82 -9.20
N ILE A 175 -26.81 -3.42 -10.45
CA ILE A 175 -26.57 -4.32 -11.58
C ILE A 175 -25.08 -4.64 -11.68
N LEU A 176 -24.24 -3.63 -11.47
CA LEU A 176 -22.78 -3.76 -11.38
C LEU A 176 -22.29 -3.47 -9.97
N ARG A 177 -21.15 -4.07 -9.62
CA ARG A 177 -20.36 -3.73 -8.42
C ARG A 177 -19.04 -3.14 -8.85
N GLU A 178 -18.63 -2.08 -8.14
CA GLU A 178 -17.30 -1.50 -8.25
C GLU A 178 -16.44 -2.00 -7.08
N GLU A 179 -15.35 -2.65 -7.37
CA GLU A 179 -14.37 -3.13 -6.39
C GLU A 179 -13.06 -2.36 -6.57
N SER A 180 -12.37 -2.10 -5.46
CA SER A 180 -11.03 -1.53 -5.51
C SER A 180 -10.00 -2.64 -5.31
N ARG A 181 -9.11 -2.81 -6.27
CA ARG A 181 -7.99 -3.75 -6.21
C ARG A 181 -6.69 -2.96 -6.12
N ARG A 182 -5.80 -3.38 -5.22
CA ARG A 182 -4.44 -2.87 -5.17
C ARG A 182 -3.69 -3.29 -6.44
N ILE A 183 -3.06 -2.33 -7.12
CA ILE A 183 -2.16 -2.63 -8.23
C ILE A 183 -0.82 -3.05 -7.64
N GLU A 184 -0.49 -4.31 -7.74
CA GLU A 184 0.87 -4.78 -7.56
C GLU A 184 1.66 -4.44 -8.81
N ARG A 185 2.62 -3.55 -8.67
CA ARG A 185 3.58 -3.30 -9.74
C ARG A 185 4.68 -4.35 -9.63
N ILE A 186 4.63 -5.33 -10.49
CA ILE A 186 5.75 -6.20 -10.74
C ILE A 186 6.71 -5.38 -11.61
N ALA A 187 7.85 -4.98 -11.05
CA ALA A 187 8.83 -4.12 -11.74
C ALA A 187 9.42 -4.81 -12.96
N TYR A 188 9.53 -6.13 -12.89
CA TYR A 188 9.94 -7.01 -13.98
C TYR A 188 9.05 -8.24 -13.96
N ALA A 189 8.47 -8.59 -15.09
CA ALA A 189 8.11 -9.97 -15.36
C ALA A 189 9.42 -10.63 -15.83
N ASP A 190 10.23 -11.12 -14.88
CA ASP A 190 11.37 -11.95 -15.21
C ASP A 190 10.81 -13.26 -15.78
N ASP A 191 10.70 -13.30 -17.07
CA ASP A 191 10.33 -14.51 -17.82
C ASP A 191 11.58 -15.40 -17.93
N TRP A 192 12.11 -15.82 -16.76
CA TRP A 192 13.23 -16.75 -16.67
C TRP A 192 12.82 -18.19 -17.08
N SER A 193 11.57 -18.39 -17.40
CA SER A 193 11.00 -19.71 -17.73
C SER A 193 11.35 -20.22 -19.14
N GLY A 194 12.36 -19.69 -19.81
CA GLY A 194 12.72 -20.18 -21.15
C GLY A 194 14.04 -19.66 -21.71
N GLY A 195 14.77 -18.85 -20.97
CA GLY A 195 16.09 -18.37 -21.42
C GLY A 195 17.18 -19.40 -21.11
N GLU A 196 17.82 -19.93 -22.12
CA GLU A 196 19.10 -20.60 -21.97
C GLU A 196 20.06 -19.62 -21.27
N LEU A 197 20.63 -20.02 -20.10
CA LEU A 197 21.63 -19.24 -19.40
C LEU A 197 22.86 -19.16 -20.34
N VAL A 198 22.93 -18.06 -21.08
CA VAL A 198 24.15 -17.76 -21.83
C VAL A 198 25.23 -17.43 -20.80
N ALA A 199 26.19 -18.35 -20.61
CA ALA A 199 27.33 -18.11 -19.76
C ALA A 199 28.03 -16.83 -20.25
N SER A 200 27.90 -15.74 -19.51
CA SER A 200 28.62 -14.52 -19.80
C SER A 200 30.11 -14.83 -19.66
N ARG A 201 30.93 -14.47 -20.66
CA ARG A 201 32.37 -14.52 -20.56
C ARG A 201 32.76 -13.77 -19.28
N GLN A 202 33.45 -14.45 -18.36
CA GLN A 202 34.02 -13.77 -17.20
C GLN A 202 34.83 -12.58 -17.69
N PRO A 203 34.56 -11.36 -17.22
CA PRO A 203 35.37 -10.22 -17.59
C PRO A 203 36.84 -10.48 -17.14
N THR A 204 37.78 -10.27 -18.01
CA THR A 204 39.21 -10.34 -17.66
C THR A 204 39.50 -9.27 -16.63
N LEU A 205 39.96 -9.69 -15.45
CA LEU A 205 40.41 -8.78 -14.41
C LEU A 205 41.57 -7.92 -14.94
N ASN A 206 41.53 -6.63 -14.63
CA ASN A 206 42.72 -5.79 -14.91
C ASN A 206 43.86 -6.13 -13.94
N ALA A 207 45.08 -5.65 -14.21
CA ALA A 207 46.27 -6.00 -13.42
C ALA A 207 46.10 -5.68 -11.91
N GLY A 208 45.39 -4.62 -11.54
CA GLY A 208 45.12 -4.25 -10.15
C GLY A 208 44.07 -5.13 -9.47
N GLN A 209 43.10 -5.62 -10.22
CA GLN A 209 42.08 -6.55 -9.73
C GLN A 209 42.61 -7.98 -9.57
N GLY A 210 43.56 -8.36 -10.43
CA GLY A 210 44.21 -9.66 -10.33
C GLY A 210 45.10 -9.81 -9.09
N SER A 211 45.78 -8.74 -8.70
CA SER A 211 46.63 -8.74 -7.49
C SER A 211 45.85 -8.68 -6.17
N ALA A 212 44.60 -8.27 -6.18
CA ALA A 212 43.75 -8.26 -5.00
C ALA A 212 43.00 -9.58 -4.78
N ALA A 213 42.98 -10.48 -5.78
CA ALA A 213 42.33 -11.78 -5.73
C ALA A 213 43.27 -12.96 -5.46
N SER A 214 44.58 -12.68 -5.33
CA SER A 214 45.63 -13.60 -4.92
C SER A 214 45.92 -13.46 -3.43
#